data_341df9da66bf07cc247b80f8cc8df93c
#
_entry.id   341df9da66bf07cc247b80f8cc8df93c
#
_cell.length_a   1.000
_cell.length_b   1.000
_cell.length_c   1.000
_cell.angle_alpha   90.00
_cell.angle_beta   90.00
_cell.angle_gamma   90.00
#
_symmetry.space_group_name_H-M   'P 1'
#
loop_
_entity.id
_entity.type
_entity.pdbx_description
1 polymer ?
#
loop_
_entity_poly.entity_id
_entity_poly.type
_entity_poly.pdbx_seq_one_letter_code
_entity_poly.pdbx_strand_id
1 'polypeptide(L)'
;MHFILQEQSYFALIDYAEFERGIRELIELVGAKRVVLYATWGRKTGCDLLPKYGWSSAEMGEKLFAAYSSAAKVCGAEVSPVGLCFNTINAVGGLELYNPDLSHPSKAGTALGVLCHYKRIFGEMPESYESLGLEADEARIIIDTVAQTV
;
A
#
# COMPACT_ATOMS: atom_id res chain seq x y z
N MET A 1 19.52 -5.88 6.46
CA MET A 1 18.36 -6.65 5.95
C MET A 1 17.12 -5.82 6.21
N HIS A 2 16.25 -5.67 5.21
CA HIS A 2 14.97 -4.97 5.30
C HIS A 2 13.85 -6.00 5.30
N PHE A 3 12.81 -5.76 6.08
CA PHE A 3 11.59 -6.59 6.06
C PHE A 3 10.40 -5.72 5.70
N ILE A 4 9.55 -6.25 4.84
CA ILE A 4 8.25 -5.64 4.52
C ILE A 4 7.19 -6.54 5.15
N LEU A 5 6.34 -5.96 5.99
CA LEU A 5 5.25 -6.66 6.67
C LEU A 5 3.90 -6.12 6.18
N GLN A 6 2.98 -7.03 5.95
CA GLN A 6 1.63 -6.74 5.50
C GLN A 6 0.63 -7.60 6.28
N GLU A 7 -0.48 -7.00 6.66
CA GLU A 7 -1.65 -7.71 7.17
C GLU A 7 -2.63 -8.00 6.04
N GLN A 8 -3.47 -9.00 6.25
CA GLN A 8 -4.50 -9.37 5.30
C GLN A 8 -5.54 -8.26 5.13
N SER A 9 -5.55 -7.65 3.94
CA SER A 9 -6.59 -6.74 3.46
C SER A 9 -7.00 -5.69 4.50
N TYR A 10 -8.20 -5.82 5.09
CA TYR A 10 -8.81 -4.85 6.03
C TYR A 10 -8.76 -5.29 7.49
N PHE A 11 -8.05 -6.36 7.81
CA PHE A 11 -8.01 -6.89 9.19
C PHE A 11 -7.48 -5.85 10.19
N ALA A 12 -6.53 -5.01 9.78
CA ALA A 12 -6.03 -3.90 10.59
C ALA A 12 -7.13 -2.90 11.04
N LEU A 13 -8.27 -2.87 10.34
CA LEU A 13 -9.44 -2.03 10.68
C LEU A 13 -10.47 -2.75 11.54
N ILE A 14 -10.44 -4.09 11.55
CA ILE A 14 -11.40 -4.90 12.27
C ILE A 14 -10.89 -5.23 13.69
N ASP A 15 -9.61 -5.56 13.78
CA ASP A 15 -8.95 -5.84 15.06
C ASP A 15 -7.56 -5.19 15.08
N TYR A 16 -7.55 -3.90 15.38
CA TYR A 16 -6.31 -3.13 15.44
C TYR A 16 -5.36 -3.63 16.54
N ALA A 17 -5.87 -4.08 17.67
CA ALA A 17 -5.04 -4.56 18.77
C ALA A 17 -4.25 -5.82 18.38
N GLU A 18 -4.93 -6.77 17.71
CA GLU A 18 -4.32 -7.98 17.19
C GLU A 18 -3.30 -7.66 16.08
N PHE A 19 -3.64 -6.76 15.17
CA PHE A 19 -2.76 -6.28 14.12
C PHE A 19 -1.46 -5.68 14.69
N GLU A 20 -1.56 -4.75 15.67
CA GLU A 20 -0.39 -4.13 16.29
C GLU A 20 0.46 -5.16 17.04
N ARG A 21 -0.18 -6.08 17.77
CA ARG A 21 0.49 -7.16 18.48
C ARG A 21 1.27 -8.06 17.53
N GLY A 22 0.66 -8.50 16.43
CA GLY A 22 1.30 -9.34 15.42
C GLY A 22 2.52 -8.69 14.78
N ILE A 23 2.45 -7.38 14.47
CA ILE A 23 3.61 -6.63 13.96
C ILE A 23 4.74 -6.64 14.98
N ARG A 24 4.47 -6.36 16.24
CA ARG A 24 5.45 -6.34 17.32
C ARG A 24 6.16 -7.67 17.48
N GLU A 25 5.39 -8.75 17.55
CA GLU A 25 5.91 -10.11 17.66
C GLU A 25 6.78 -10.50 16.46
N LEU A 26 6.36 -10.15 15.24
CA LEU A 26 7.15 -10.41 14.04
C LEU A 26 8.46 -9.61 14.01
N ILE A 27 8.44 -8.34 14.42
CA ILE A 27 9.64 -7.52 14.50
C ILE A 27 10.64 -8.11 15.50
N GLU A 28 10.17 -8.53 16.66
CA GLU A 28 11.00 -9.19 17.68
C GLU A 28 11.58 -10.51 17.17
N LEU A 29 10.74 -11.34 16.54
CA LEU A 29 11.13 -12.65 16.00
C LEU A 29 12.22 -12.54 14.92
N VAL A 30 12.07 -11.60 13.98
CA VAL A 30 13.02 -11.46 12.86
C VAL A 30 14.26 -10.66 13.24
N GLY A 31 14.25 -9.93 14.34
CA GLY A 31 15.37 -9.10 14.80
C GLY A 31 15.81 -8.06 13.75
N ALA A 32 14.87 -7.56 12.96
CA ALA A 32 15.16 -6.69 11.81
C ALA A 32 15.56 -5.29 12.30
N LYS A 33 16.62 -4.75 11.71
CA LYS A 33 17.04 -3.36 11.99
C LYS A 33 16.17 -2.31 11.30
N ARG A 34 15.49 -2.69 10.23
CA ARG A 34 14.60 -1.80 9.46
C ARG A 34 13.40 -2.58 8.96
N VAL A 35 12.23 -2.13 9.35
CA VAL A 35 10.95 -2.72 8.97
C VAL A 35 10.09 -1.67 8.27
N VAL A 36 9.48 -2.05 7.16
CA VAL A 36 8.53 -1.24 6.41
C VAL A 36 7.17 -1.93 6.46
N LEU A 37 6.16 -1.25 6.93
CA LEU A 37 4.79 -1.71 6.92
C LEU A 37 4.14 -1.35 5.59
N TYR A 38 3.55 -2.35 4.94
CA TYR A 38 2.86 -2.20 3.67
C TYR A 38 1.41 -1.75 3.91
N ALA A 39 1.16 -0.44 3.92
CA ALA A 39 -0.20 0.08 3.97
C ALA A 39 -0.89 -0.15 2.63
N THR A 40 -1.74 -1.17 2.58
CA THR A 40 -2.47 -1.59 1.38
C THR A 40 -3.60 -0.62 1.04
N TRP A 41 -4.33 -0.90 -0.04
CA TRP A 41 -5.34 -0.04 -0.64
C TRP A 41 -6.76 -0.42 -0.23
N GLY A 42 -7.69 0.51 -0.41
CA GLY A 42 -9.12 0.25 -0.32
C GLY A 42 -9.61 -0.63 -1.47
N ARG A 43 -10.63 -1.45 -1.22
CA ARG A 43 -11.30 -2.23 -2.27
C ARG A 43 -11.88 -1.31 -3.33
N LYS A 44 -11.94 -1.76 -4.59
CA LYS A 44 -12.53 -0.98 -5.67
C LYS A 44 -14.04 -0.78 -5.43
N THR A 45 -14.55 0.37 -5.82
CA THR A 45 -16.01 0.66 -5.85
C THR A 45 -16.76 -0.43 -6.62
N GLY A 46 -17.87 -0.90 -6.07
CA GLY A 46 -18.63 -2.05 -6.56
C GLY A 46 -18.33 -3.38 -5.84
N CYS A 47 -17.30 -3.41 -4.99
CA CYS A 47 -17.03 -4.56 -4.12
C CYS A 47 -18.04 -4.61 -2.96
N ASP A 48 -18.55 -5.81 -2.64
CA ASP A 48 -19.55 -6.04 -1.59
C ASP A 48 -19.05 -5.69 -0.16
N LEU A 49 -17.74 -5.61 0.02
CA LEU A 49 -17.16 -5.26 1.32
C LEU A 49 -17.45 -3.83 1.74
N LEU A 50 -17.36 -2.89 0.81
CA LEU A 50 -17.45 -1.46 1.11
C LEU A 50 -18.81 -1.09 1.75
N PRO A 51 -19.97 -1.46 1.16
CA PRO A 51 -21.26 -1.14 1.77
C PRO A 51 -21.48 -1.85 3.10
N LYS A 52 -20.88 -3.03 3.34
CA LYS A 52 -20.98 -3.74 4.61
C LYS A 52 -20.45 -2.91 5.79
N TYR A 53 -19.44 -2.09 5.54
CA TYR A 53 -18.81 -1.23 6.58
C TYR A 53 -19.14 0.25 6.40
N GLY A 54 -19.92 0.62 5.39
CA GLY A 54 -20.25 2.01 5.07
C GLY A 54 -19.06 2.83 4.60
N TRP A 55 -18.08 2.20 3.97
CA TRP A 55 -16.88 2.86 3.45
C TRP A 55 -16.94 3.09 1.95
N SER A 56 -16.35 4.20 1.50
CA SER A 56 -15.87 4.34 0.13
C SER A 56 -14.50 3.66 -0.03
N SER A 57 -14.08 3.46 -1.28
CA SER A 57 -12.73 2.95 -1.59
C SER A 57 -11.64 3.86 -1.01
N ALA A 58 -11.78 5.16 -1.19
CA ALA A 58 -10.82 6.14 -0.68
C ALA A 58 -10.75 6.14 0.86
N GLU A 59 -11.89 6.19 1.55
CA GLU A 59 -11.94 6.12 3.02
C GLU A 59 -11.32 4.85 3.57
N MET A 60 -11.54 3.70 2.94
CA MET A 60 -10.89 2.47 3.36
C MET A 60 -9.36 2.57 3.23
N GLY A 61 -8.84 3.12 2.13
CA GLY A 61 -7.41 3.35 1.95
C GLY A 61 -6.81 4.31 2.99
N GLU A 62 -7.50 5.41 3.29
CA GLU A 62 -7.10 6.36 4.33
C GLU A 62 -7.08 5.74 5.74
N LYS A 63 -8.12 4.99 6.08
CA LYS A 63 -8.22 4.27 7.36
C LYS A 63 -7.09 3.24 7.52
N LEU A 64 -6.80 2.48 6.46
CA LEU A 64 -5.67 1.55 6.46
C LEU A 64 -4.35 2.30 6.68
N PHE A 65 -4.10 3.37 5.94
CA PHE A 65 -2.89 4.16 6.12
C PHE A 65 -2.77 4.70 7.55
N ALA A 66 -3.86 5.17 8.16
CA ALA A 66 -3.88 5.65 9.54
C ALA A 66 -3.56 4.53 10.55
N ALA A 67 -4.14 3.33 10.37
CA ALA A 67 -3.87 2.18 11.23
C ALA A 67 -2.40 1.73 11.14
N TYR A 68 -1.89 1.58 9.92
CA TYR A 68 -0.48 1.23 9.69
C TYR A 68 0.49 2.28 10.23
N SER A 69 0.17 3.56 10.06
CA SER A 69 0.99 4.66 10.59
C SER A 69 1.04 4.67 12.12
N SER A 70 -0.10 4.37 12.77
CA SER A 70 -0.17 4.25 14.22
C SER A 70 0.67 3.08 14.73
N ALA A 71 0.54 1.91 14.12
CA ALA A 71 1.35 0.74 14.47
C ALA A 71 2.85 0.97 14.21
N ALA A 72 3.21 1.57 13.07
CA ALA A 72 4.60 1.90 12.75
C ALA A 72 5.24 2.81 13.79
N LYS A 73 4.51 3.83 14.26
CA LYS A 73 4.98 4.75 15.29
C LYS A 73 5.27 4.04 16.62
N VAL A 74 4.42 3.09 17.01
CA VAL A 74 4.59 2.32 18.25
C VAL A 74 5.72 1.30 18.12
N CYS A 75 5.86 0.66 16.96
CA CYS A 75 6.82 -0.42 16.74
C CYS A 75 8.18 0.05 16.19
N GLY A 76 8.38 1.34 15.96
CA GLY A 76 9.63 1.87 15.39
C GLY A 76 9.84 1.46 13.93
N ALA A 77 8.76 1.29 13.16
CA ALA A 77 8.78 0.93 11.75
C ALA A 77 8.49 2.12 10.84
N GLU A 78 8.75 1.97 9.55
CA GLU A 78 8.37 2.91 8.50
C GLU A 78 7.08 2.43 7.81
N VAL A 79 6.41 3.30 7.05
CA VAL A 79 5.22 2.94 6.27
C VAL A 79 5.44 3.19 4.79
N SER A 80 5.11 2.23 3.95
CA SER A 80 4.97 2.40 2.51
C SER A 80 3.49 2.67 2.19
N PRO A 81 3.13 3.89 1.75
CA PRO A 81 1.74 4.36 1.67
C PRO A 81 1.06 3.97 0.34
N VAL A 82 1.12 2.70 -0.05
CA VAL A 82 0.62 2.24 -1.35
C VAL A 82 -0.86 2.56 -1.54
N GLY A 83 -1.66 2.41 -0.48
CA GLY A 83 -3.09 2.73 -0.52
C GLY A 83 -3.39 4.20 -0.82
N LEU A 84 -2.56 5.14 -0.35
CA LEU A 84 -2.72 6.56 -0.70
C LEU A 84 -2.37 6.82 -2.17
N CYS A 85 -1.36 6.14 -2.72
CA CYS A 85 -1.06 6.22 -4.16
C CYS A 85 -2.21 5.67 -5.01
N PHE A 86 -2.86 4.56 -4.59
CA PHE A 86 -4.09 4.07 -5.21
C PHE A 86 -5.20 5.13 -5.19
N ASN A 87 -5.43 5.77 -4.05
CA ASN A 87 -6.44 6.82 -3.92
C ASN A 87 -6.18 7.99 -4.87
N THR A 88 -4.93 8.43 -4.97
CA THR A 88 -4.53 9.53 -5.86
C THR A 88 -4.83 9.20 -7.32
N ILE A 89 -4.41 8.03 -7.81
CA ILE A 89 -4.64 7.62 -9.20
C ILE A 89 -6.13 7.39 -9.47
N ASN A 90 -6.84 6.72 -8.55
CA ASN A 90 -8.28 6.48 -8.70
C ASN A 90 -9.10 7.77 -8.74
N ALA A 91 -8.69 8.82 -8.03
CA ALA A 91 -9.37 10.11 -8.03
C ALA A 91 -9.26 10.83 -9.38
N VAL A 92 -8.12 10.70 -10.04
CA VAL A 92 -7.88 11.31 -11.38
C VAL A 92 -8.44 10.43 -12.49
N GLY A 93 -8.38 9.12 -12.32
CA GLY A 93 -8.73 8.14 -13.35
C GLY A 93 -7.61 7.94 -14.39
N GLY A 94 -7.92 7.18 -15.45
CA GLY A 94 -6.99 6.97 -16.56
C GLY A 94 -6.07 5.75 -16.44
N LEU A 95 -6.02 5.10 -15.26
CA LEU A 95 -5.24 3.88 -15.06
C LEU A 95 -6.02 2.89 -14.17
N GLU A 96 -6.19 1.66 -14.66
CA GLU A 96 -6.85 0.59 -13.91
C GLU A 96 -5.86 -0.11 -12.99
N LEU A 97 -6.06 0.02 -11.68
CA LEU A 97 -5.18 -0.54 -10.66
C LEU A 97 -5.65 -1.88 -10.09
N TYR A 98 -6.85 -2.34 -10.44
CA TYR A 98 -7.45 -3.55 -9.88
C TYR A 98 -7.69 -4.63 -10.93
N ASN A 99 -7.64 -5.87 -10.48
CA ASN A 99 -8.16 -7.00 -11.24
C ASN A 99 -9.70 -6.99 -11.26
N PRO A 100 -10.34 -7.78 -12.13
CA PRO A 100 -11.80 -7.87 -12.20
C PRO A 100 -12.51 -8.28 -10.90
N ASP A 101 -11.79 -8.85 -9.95
CA ASP A 101 -12.30 -9.21 -8.62
C ASP A 101 -12.48 -8.01 -7.67
N LEU A 102 -12.16 -6.79 -8.12
CA LEU A 102 -12.30 -5.53 -7.38
C LEU A 102 -11.48 -5.46 -6.08
N SER A 103 -10.52 -6.34 -5.94
CA SER A 103 -9.75 -6.58 -4.70
C SER A 103 -8.25 -6.59 -4.92
N HIS A 104 -7.78 -7.49 -5.77
CA HIS A 104 -6.35 -7.67 -6.04
C HIS A 104 -5.84 -6.64 -7.05
N PRO A 105 -4.55 -6.31 -6.98
CA PRO A 105 -3.98 -5.32 -7.88
C PRO A 105 -3.84 -5.89 -9.29
N SER A 106 -4.06 -5.04 -10.28
CA SER A 106 -3.66 -5.30 -11.66
C SER A 106 -2.13 -5.31 -11.78
N LYS A 107 -1.61 -5.50 -12.99
CA LYS A 107 -0.18 -5.32 -13.28
C LYS A 107 0.29 -3.91 -12.91
N ALA A 108 -0.48 -2.87 -13.28
CA ALA A 108 -0.18 -1.49 -12.94
C ALA A 108 -0.23 -1.24 -11.42
N GLY A 109 -1.25 -1.78 -10.73
CA GLY A 109 -1.34 -1.70 -9.27
C GLY A 109 -0.19 -2.40 -8.56
N THR A 110 0.27 -3.53 -9.08
CA THR A 110 1.45 -4.24 -8.56
C THR A 110 2.72 -3.42 -8.75
N ALA A 111 2.93 -2.85 -9.94
CA ALA A 111 4.07 -1.99 -10.23
C ALA A 111 4.10 -0.74 -9.34
N LEU A 112 2.94 -0.13 -9.09
CA LEU A 112 2.79 0.97 -8.14
C LEU A 112 3.29 0.57 -6.75
N GLY A 113 2.86 -0.57 -6.23
CA GLY A 113 3.32 -1.10 -4.94
C GLY A 113 4.83 -1.32 -4.90
N VAL A 114 5.40 -1.92 -5.94
CA VAL A 114 6.85 -2.12 -6.07
C VAL A 114 7.61 -0.80 -6.00
N LEU A 115 7.18 0.22 -6.75
CA LEU A 115 7.86 1.52 -6.76
C LEU A 115 7.70 2.29 -5.44
N CYS A 116 6.55 2.17 -4.76
CA CYS A 116 6.38 2.73 -3.42
C CYS A 116 7.38 2.11 -2.42
N HIS A 117 7.53 0.79 -2.45
CA HIS A 117 8.50 0.10 -1.58
C HIS A 117 9.93 0.46 -1.94
N TYR A 118 10.26 0.48 -3.24
CA TYR A 118 11.59 0.85 -3.69
C TYR A 118 11.98 2.22 -3.17
N LYS A 119 11.14 3.23 -3.41
CA LYS A 119 11.42 4.60 -2.96
C LYS A 119 11.50 4.69 -1.44
N ARG A 120 10.63 4.00 -0.70
CA ARG A 120 10.67 3.97 0.78
C ARG A 120 11.96 3.35 1.30
N ILE A 121 12.48 2.32 0.66
CA ILE A 121 13.67 1.59 1.10
C ILE A 121 14.95 2.33 0.70
N PHE A 122 15.03 2.81 -0.52
CA PHE A 122 16.26 3.39 -1.09
C PHE A 122 16.31 4.92 -1.04
N GLY A 123 15.18 5.60 -0.82
CA GLY A 123 15.08 7.06 -0.78
C GLY A 123 15.00 7.72 -2.15
N GLU A 124 15.11 6.96 -3.22
CA GLU A 124 15.12 7.42 -4.61
C GLU A 124 14.30 6.49 -5.51
N MET A 125 14.00 6.92 -6.71
CA MET A 125 13.35 6.10 -7.72
C MET A 125 14.39 5.27 -8.49
N PRO A 126 14.03 4.08 -9.02
CA PRO A 126 14.96 3.29 -9.83
C PRO A 126 15.31 4.01 -11.14
N GLU A 127 16.52 3.77 -11.66
CA GLU A 127 17.01 4.36 -12.91
C GLU A 127 16.24 3.87 -14.14
N SER A 128 15.67 2.67 -14.10
CA SER A 128 14.92 2.09 -15.20
C SER A 128 13.65 1.41 -14.70
N TYR A 129 12.59 1.49 -15.50
CA TYR A 129 11.26 0.91 -15.25
C TYR A 129 10.84 -0.15 -16.27
N GLU A 130 11.70 -0.44 -17.24
CA GLU A 130 11.41 -1.35 -18.36
C GLU A 130 11.02 -2.75 -17.88
N SER A 131 11.67 -3.22 -16.81
CA SER A 131 11.37 -4.54 -16.20
C SER A 131 9.97 -4.67 -15.62
N LEU A 132 9.27 -3.55 -15.36
CA LEU A 132 7.89 -3.55 -14.91
C LEU A 132 6.91 -3.85 -16.04
N GLY A 133 7.37 -3.71 -17.29
CA GLY A 133 6.59 -4.03 -18.49
C GLY A 133 5.32 -3.18 -18.63
N LEU A 134 5.36 -1.94 -18.18
CA LEU A 134 4.27 -0.97 -18.30
C LEU A 134 4.40 -0.21 -19.62
N GLU A 135 3.26 0.27 -20.13
CA GLU A 135 3.25 1.26 -21.19
C GLU A 135 3.81 2.61 -20.68
N ALA A 136 4.38 3.42 -21.56
CA ALA A 136 5.06 4.65 -21.17
C ALA A 136 4.17 5.63 -20.38
N ASP A 137 2.90 5.76 -20.77
CA ASP A 137 1.95 6.64 -20.08
C ASP A 137 1.54 6.08 -18.70
N GLU A 138 1.37 4.77 -18.58
CA GLU A 138 1.12 4.10 -17.31
C GLU A 138 2.30 4.30 -16.33
N ALA A 139 3.52 4.08 -16.83
CA ALA A 139 4.74 4.28 -16.05
C ALA A 139 4.85 5.73 -15.55
N ARG A 140 4.58 6.70 -16.39
CA ARG A 140 4.61 8.12 -16.01
C ARG A 140 3.63 8.45 -14.90
N ILE A 141 2.36 8.04 -15.01
CA ILE A 141 1.34 8.26 -13.98
C ILE A 141 1.79 7.69 -12.63
N ILE A 142 2.32 6.47 -12.64
CA ILE A 142 2.77 5.78 -11.43
C ILE A 142 3.98 6.49 -10.81
N ILE A 143 4.99 6.82 -11.63
CA ILE A 143 6.20 7.49 -11.19
C ILE A 143 5.88 8.84 -10.54
N ASP A 144 5.08 9.67 -11.21
CA ASP A 144 4.70 10.98 -10.70
C ASP A 144 3.94 10.88 -9.39
N THR A 145 3.02 9.91 -9.28
CA THR A 145 2.26 9.66 -8.05
C THR A 145 3.16 9.22 -6.90
N VAL A 146 4.05 8.26 -7.14
CA VAL A 146 4.98 7.78 -6.11
C VAL A 146 5.95 8.88 -5.70
N ALA A 147 6.47 9.66 -6.66
CA ALA A 147 7.38 10.76 -6.36
C ALA A 147 6.79 11.82 -5.43
N GLN A 148 5.48 12.07 -5.54
CA GLN A 148 4.77 13.06 -4.73
C GLN A 148 4.26 12.53 -3.38
N THR A 149 4.01 11.22 -3.26
CA THR A 149 3.34 10.63 -2.10
C THR A 149 4.31 9.96 -1.11
N VAL A 150 5.40 9.40 -1.59
CA VAL A 150 6.40 8.64 -0.84
C VAL A 150 7.68 9.44 -0.66
#